data_8cbeab464ed3488c205813fac7089ace
#
_entry.id   8cbeab464ed3488c205813fac7089ace
#
_cell.length_a   1.000
_cell.length_b   1.000
_cell.length_c   1.000
_cell.angle_alpha   90.00
_cell.angle_beta   90.00
_cell.angle_gamma   90.00
#
_symmetry.space_group_name_H-M   'P 1'
#
loop_
_entity.id
_entity.type
_entity.pdbx_description
1 polymer ?
#
loop_
_entity_poly.entity_id
_entity_poly.type
_entity_poly.pdbx_seq_one_letter_code
_entity_poly.pdbx_strand_id
1 'polypeptide(L)'
;RGVIIFGSSARKTTTSKSDVDILVIIDDLAISLSPEVLEAYRVIVNKTIVRVSTRLHITTLRFTSFWEYMRNGDPIGINILRDGVAMIDSGFFEPLQMLLKKGRIRPTSESIWTYYIRAPNTLHNSKWHIMQATLDLYWSVIDAAHAALMQHGEIPPTPEHVADLLEQKL
;
A
#
# COMPACT_ATOMS: atom_id res chain seq x y z
N ARG A 1 -3.14 -21.23 5.79
CA ARG A 1 -4.52 -21.07 6.26
C ARG A 1 -5.47 -20.75 5.10
N GLY A 2 -5.25 -19.71 4.29
CA GLY A 2 -6.19 -19.34 3.23
C GLY A 2 -5.60 -18.51 2.11
N VAL A 3 -6.26 -18.57 0.94
CA VAL A 3 -6.01 -17.69 -0.21
C VAL A 3 -7.37 -17.13 -0.63
N ILE A 4 -7.52 -15.81 -0.55
CA ILE A 4 -8.78 -15.10 -0.74
C ILE A 4 -8.61 -14.08 -1.87
N ILE A 5 -9.49 -14.09 -2.85
CA ILE A 5 -9.62 -13.00 -3.82
C ILE A 5 -10.51 -11.93 -3.20
N PHE A 6 -10.10 -10.67 -3.28
CA PHE A 6 -10.87 -9.55 -2.75
C PHE A 6 -10.84 -8.35 -3.70
N GLY A 7 -11.33 -7.19 -3.28
CA GLY A 7 -11.33 -5.98 -4.07
C GLY A 7 -12.31 -6.02 -5.25
N SER A 8 -11.95 -5.36 -6.35
CA SER A 8 -12.79 -5.25 -7.55
C SER A 8 -13.02 -6.61 -8.23
N SER A 9 -12.03 -7.49 -8.17
CA SER A 9 -12.09 -8.83 -8.76
C SER A 9 -13.14 -9.72 -8.08
N ALA A 10 -13.24 -9.67 -6.76
CA ALA A 10 -14.26 -10.41 -6.02
C ALA A 10 -15.69 -9.87 -6.27
N ARG A 11 -15.84 -8.55 -6.44
CA ARG A 11 -17.14 -7.89 -6.72
C ARG A 11 -17.60 -7.99 -8.17
N LYS A 12 -16.80 -8.60 -9.06
CA LYS A 12 -17.09 -8.68 -10.52
C LYS A 12 -17.26 -7.31 -11.18
N THR A 13 -16.62 -6.27 -10.64
CA THR A 13 -16.59 -4.90 -11.18
C THR A 13 -15.29 -4.60 -11.92
N THR A 14 -14.57 -5.64 -12.33
CA THR A 14 -13.29 -5.53 -13.02
C THR A 14 -13.43 -5.05 -14.45
N THR A 15 -12.46 -4.23 -14.86
CA THR A 15 -12.18 -3.91 -16.25
C THR A 15 -11.00 -4.75 -16.75
N SER A 16 -10.74 -4.77 -18.05
CA SER A 16 -9.60 -5.48 -18.64
C SER A 16 -8.22 -5.04 -18.09
N LYS A 17 -8.17 -3.86 -17.46
CA LYS A 17 -6.95 -3.26 -16.88
C LYS A 17 -6.88 -3.35 -15.34
N SER A 18 -7.92 -3.88 -14.68
CA SER A 18 -7.94 -3.93 -13.21
C SER A 18 -6.95 -4.97 -12.67
N ASP A 19 -6.34 -4.66 -11.53
CA ASP A 19 -5.51 -5.59 -10.79
C ASP A 19 -6.34 -6.70 -10.15
N VAL A 20 -5.69 -7.83 -9.86
CA VAL A 20 -6.29 -8.96 -9.14
C VAL A 20 -5.71 -8.98 -7.74
N ASP A 21 -6.51 -8.54 -6.78
CA ASP A 21 -6.10 -8.49 -5.37
C ASP A 21 -6.27 -9.87 -4.72
N ILE A 22 -5.18 -10.41 -4.21
CA ILE A 22 -5.13 -11.71 -3.53
C ILE A 22 -4.60 -11.50 -2.11
N LEU A 23 -5.34 -12.00 -1.12
CA LEU A 23 -4.88 -12.09 0.26
C LEU A 23 -4.43 -13.52 0.56
N VAL A 24 -3.17 -13.66 0.97
CA VAL A 24 -2.61 -14.92 1.48
C VAL A 24 -2.54 -14.84 3.00
N ILE A 25 -3.19 -15.78 3.69
CA ILE A 25 -3.17 -15.86 5.15
C ILE A 25 -2.26 -17.00 5.59
N ILE A 26 -1.14 -16.65 6.21
CA ILE A 26 -0.13 -17.60 6.69
C ILE A 26 -0.50 -18.05 8.11
N ASP A 27 -0.33 -19.34 8.36
CA ASP A 27 -0.55 -19.94 9.68
C ASP A 27 0.67 -19.74 10.58
N ASP A 28 0.73 -18.61 11.25
CA ASP A 28 1.80 -18.26 12.19
C ASP A 28 1.63 -18.92 13.57
N LEU A 29 0.56 -19.69 13.78
CA LEU A 29 0.38 -20.52 14.98
C LEU A 29 1.02 -21.89 14.82
N ALA A 30 0.98 -22.45 13.62
CA ALA A 30 1.53 -23.78 13.33
C ALA A 30 2.96 -23.72 12.77
N ILE A 31 3.36 -22.61 12.15
CA ILE A 31 4.64 -22.45 11.45
C ILE A 31 5.44 -21.32 12.10
N SER A 32 6.68 -21.61 12.49
CA SER A 32 7.63 -20.57 12.89
C SER A 32 8.11 -19.80 11.66
N LEU A 33 7.84 -18.49 11.65
CA LEU A 33 8.22 -17.60 10.56
C LEU A 33 9.63 -17.03 10.79
N SER A 34 10.67 -17.85 10.56
CA SER A 34 12.04 -17.38 10.60
C SER A 34 12.34 -16.40 9.45
N PRO A 35 13.40 -15.57 9.55
CA PRO A 35 13.80 -14.67 8.47
C PRO A 35 14.02 -15.39 7.13
N GLU A 36 14.59 -16.59 7.16
CA GLU A 36 14.88 -17.42 5.98
C GLU A 36 13.58 -17.90 5.31
N VAL A 37 12.59 -18.32 6.11
CA VAL A 37 11.27 -18.73 5.62
C VAL A 37 10.55 -17.55 4.97
N LEU A 38 10.62 -16.36 5.59
CA LEU A 38 10.02 -15.15 5.03
C LEU A 38 10.69 -14.72 3.73
N GLU A 39 12.01 -14.83 3.63
CA GLU A 39 12.73 -14.50 2.40
C GLU A 39 12.43 -15.50 1.28
N ALA A 40 12.44 -16.78 1.57
CA ALA A 40 12.03 -17.82 0.61
C ALA A 40 10.59 -17.58 0.10
N TYR A 41 9.68 -17.22 1.00
CA TYR A 41 8.31 -16.88 0.64
C TYR A 41 8.25 -15.66 -0.29
N ARG A 42 8.98 -14.58 0.00
CA ARG A 42 9.05 -13.38 -0.86
C ARG A 42 9.53 -13.71 -2.27
N VAL A 43 10.57 -14.53 -2.37
CA VAL A 43 11.10 -14.99 -3.67
C VAL A 43 10.05 -15.77 -4.46
N ILE A 44 9.31 -16.66 -3.79
CA ILE A 44 8.24 -17.46 -4.42
C ILE A 44 7.12 -16.54 -4.92
N VAL A 45 6.65 -15.60 -4.09
CA VAL A 45 5.60 -14.64 -4.47
C VAL A 45 6.02 -13.82 -5.68
N ASN A 46 7.23 -13.24 -5.66
CA ASN A 46 7.75 -12.44 -6.77
C ASN A 46 7.86 -13.26 -8.07
N LYS A 47 8.41 -14.47 -8.00
CA LYS A 47 8.46 -15.39 -9.16
C LYS A 47 7.08 -15.73 -9.69
N THR A 48 6.09 -15.90 -8.81
CA THR A 48 4.71 -16.19 -9.19
C THR A 48 4.09 -15.02 -9.93
N ILE A 49 4.25 -13.77 -9.42
CA ILE A 49 3.77 -12.57 -10.08
C ILE A 49 4.37 -12.44 -11.49
N VAL A 50 5.70 -12.55 -11.61
CA VAL A 50 6.37 -12.44 -12.91
C VAL A 50 5.93 -13.54 -13.90
N ARG A 51 5.74 -14.76 -13.41
CA ARG A 51 5.40 -15.92 -14.25
C ARG A 51 3.93 -15.95 -14.70
N VAL A 52 3.02 -15.50 -13.83
CA VAL A 52 1.56 -15.62 -14.06
C VAL A 52 1.00 -14.32 -14.64
N SER A 53 1.14 -13.23 -13.94
CA SER A 53 0.69 -11.92 -14.41
C SER A 53 1.19 -10.81 -13.48
N THR A 54 1.71 -9.73 -14.05
CA THR A 54 2.09 -8.50 -13.33
C THR A 54 0.89 -7.76 -12.72
N ARG A 55 -0.33 -8.16 -13.06
CA ARG A 55 -1.58 -7.63 -12.48
C ARG A 55 -1.94 -8.27 -11.14
N LEU A 56 -1.19 -9.28 -10.71
CA LEU A 56 -1.39 -9.89 -9.39
C LEU A 56 -0.85 -8.99 -8.30
N HIS A 57 -1.74 -8.54 -7.43
CA HIS A 57 -1.39 -7.78 -6.23
C HIS A 57 -1.58 -8.71 -5.01
N ILE A 58 -0.48 -9.28 -4.52
CA ILE A 58 -0.51 -10.25 -3.44
C ILE A 58 -0.19 -9.56 -2.11
N THR A 59 -1.20 -9.47 -1.26
CA THR A 59 -1.07 -9.03 0.14
C THR A 59 -0.96 -10.24 1.04
N THR A 60 -0.08 -10.20 2.02
CA THR A 60 0.11 -11.31 2.96
C THR A 60 -0.14 -10.84 4.38
N LEU A 61 -0.95 -11.59 5.10
CA LEU A 61 -1.19 -11.41 6.53
C LEU A 61 -0.86 -12.68 7.31
N ARG A 62 -0.40 -12.51 8.53
CA ARG A 62 -0.40 -13.59 9.52
C ARG A 62 -1.82 -13.89 9.96
N PHE A 63 -2.12 -15.12 10.29
CA PHE A 63 -3.44 -15.48 10.78
C PHE A 63 -3.80 -14.75 12.08
N THR A 64 -2.84 -14.58 12.99
CA THR A 64 -3.04 -13.79 14.22
C THR A 64 -3.40 -12.34 13.91
N SER A 65 -2.73 -11.68 12.97
CA SER A 65 -3.05 -10.31 12.55
C SER A 65 -4.42 -10.23 11.87
N PHE A 66 -4.74 -11.19 11.01
CA PHE A 66 -6.07 -11.27 10.39
C PHE A 66 -7.18 -11.42 11.45
N TRP A 67 -6.95 -12.25 12.47
CA TRP A 67 -7.89 -12.43 13.59
C TRP A 67 -8.12 -11.13 14.36
N GLU A 68 -7.07 -10.34 14.61
CA GLU A 68 -7.21 -9.03 15.26
C GLU A 68 -8.06 -8.06 14.43
N TYR A 69 -7.89 -8.01 13.11
CA TYR A 69 -8.78 -7.22 12.24
C TYR A 69 -10.24 -7.63 12.37
N MET A 70 -10.51 -8.95 12.45
CA MET A 70 -11.87 -9.46 12.59
C MET A 70 -12.46 -9.13 13.97
N ARG A 71 -11.68 -9.33 15.03
CA ARG A 71 -12.09 -9.04 16.40
C ARG A 71 -12.41 -7.57 16.62
N ASN A 72 -11.61 -6.68 16.05
CA ASN A 72 -11.79 -5.23 16.19
C ASN A 72 -12.84 -4.68 15.21
N GLY A 73 -13.32 -5.48 14.28
CA GLY A 73 -14.24 -5.03 13.25
C GLY A 73 -13.61 -3.93 12.38
N ASP A 74 -12.31 -4.10 12.04
CA ASP A 74 -11.60 -3.15 11.21
C ASP A 74 -12.25 -3.04 9.83
N PRO A 75 -12.44 -1.84 9.27
CA PRO A 75 -13.07 -1.64 7.96
C PRO A 75 -12.43 -2.42 6.82
N ILE A 76 -11.10 -2.58 6.81
CA ILE A 76 -10.39 -3.38 5.80
C ILE A 76 -10.79 -4.85 5.94
N GLY A 77 -10.75 -5.37 7.17
CA GLY A 77 -11.14 -6.74 7.45
C GLY A 77 -12.61 -7.01 7.13
N ILE A 78 -13.51 -6.10 7.51
CA ILE A 78 -14.95 -6.21 7.18
C ILE A 78 -15.16 -6.26 5.67
N ASN A 79 -14.48 -5.41 4.90
CA ASN A 79 -14.59 -5.41 3.43
C ASN A 79 -14.08 -6.72 2.81
N ILE A 80 -12.97 -7.26 3.31
CA ILE A 80 -12.44 -8.55 2.86
C ILE A 80 -13.43 -9.67 3.17
N LEU A 81 -14.00 -9.71 4.37
CA LEU A 81 -15.02 -10.71 4.72
C LEU A 81 -16.29 -10.56 3.90
N ARG A 82 -16.78 -9.34 3.70
CA ARG A 82 -18.04 -9.12 3.00
C ARG A 82 -17.99 -9.56 1.54
N ASP A 83 -16.92 -9.17 0.84
CA ASP A 83 -16.83 -9.27 -0.61
C ASP A 83 -15.86 -10.39 -1.05
N GLY A 84 -14.99 -10.87 -0.16
CA GLY A 84 -13.93 -11.83 -0.47
C GLY A 84 -14.46 -13.21 -0.86
N VAL A 85 -13.76 -13.84 -1.80
CA VAL A 85 -14.01 -15.21 -2.24
C VAL A 85 -12.81 -16.07 -1.88
N ALA A 86 -13.00 -17.04 -1.01
CA ALA A 86 -11.95 -17.98 -0.64
C ALA A 86 -11.69 -18.96 -1.79
N MET A 87 -10.45 -18.98 -2.28
CA MET A 87 -9.95 -19.99 -3.23
C MET A 87 -9.41 -21.22 -2.48
N ILE A 88 -8.80 -20.95 -1.34
CA ILE A 88 -8.34 -21.98 -0.39
C ILE A 88 -8.78 -21.51 0.99
N ASP A 89 -9.47 -22.36 1.73
CA ASP A 89 -9.91 -22.10 3.11
C ASP A 89 -9.69 -23.34 3.97
N SER A 90 -8.95 -23.19 5.06
CA SER A 90 -8.82 -24.26 6.07
C SER A 90 -9.98 -24.30 7.08
N GLY A 91 -11.13 -23.73 6.75
CA GLY A 91 -12.35 -23.78 7.54
C GLY A 91 -12.52 -22.61 8.52
N PHE A 92 -11.89 -21.47 8.28
CA PHE A 92 -12.04 -20.28 9.14
C PHE A 92 -12.74 -19.12 8.45
N PHE A 93 -12.60 -18.96 7.13
CA PHE A 93 -13.06 -17.78 6.43
C PHE A 93 -14.58 -17.75 6.26
N GLU A 94 -15.18 -18.83 5.77
CA GLU A 94 -16.64 -18.91 5.62
C GLU A 94 -17.39 -18.75 6.95
N PRO A 95 -16.99 -19.39 8.07
CA PRO A 95 -17.62 -19.12 9.38
C PRO A 95 -17.55 -17.66 9.79
N LEU A 96 -16.44 -16.95 9.55
CA LEU A 96 -16.31 -15.52 9.83
C LEU A 96 -17.23 -14.68 8.95
N GLN A 97 -17.39 -15.02 7.66
CA GLN A 97 -18.39 -14.38 6.78
C GLN A 97 -19.82 -14.52 7.33
N MET A 98 -20.15 -15.70 7.85
CA MET A 98 -21.46 -15.94 8.48
C MET A 98 -21.64 -15.13 9.76
N LEU A 99 -20.58 -14.98 10.57
CA LEU A 99 -20.62 -14.13 11.76
C LEU A 99 -20.83 -12.65 11.40
N LEU A 100 -20.16 -12.18 10.33
CA LEU A 100 -20.38 -10.81 9.81
C LEU A 100 -21.84 -10.62 9.35
N LYS A 101 -22.39 -11.54 8.56
CA LYS A 101 -23.79 -11.51 8.09
C LYS A 101 -24.78 -11.50 9.23
N LYS A 102 -24.49 -12.20 10.33
CA LYS A 102 -25.31 -12.21 11.55
C LYS A 102 -25.07 -11.01 12.47
N GLY A 103 -24.23 -10.04 12.06
CA GLY A 103 -23.93 -8.85 12.84
C GLY A 103 -23.14 -9.13 14.14
N ARG A 104 -22.42 -10.25 14.20
CA ARG A 104 -21.56 -10.60 15.34
C ARG A 104 -20.17 -9.98 15.23
N ILE A 105 -19.73 -9.63 14.03
CA ILE A 105 -18.52 -8.83 13.76
C ILE A 105 -18.98 -7.41 13.49
N ARG A 106 -18.52 -6.45 14.29
CA ARG A 106 -18.90 -5.02 14.22
C ARG A 106 -17.69 -4.16 14.57
N PRO A 107 -17.61 -2.91 14.05
CA PRO A 107 -16.59 -1.97 14.50
C PRO A 107 -16.67 -1.76 16.01
N THR A 108 -15.52 -1.86 16.67
CA THR A 108 -15.38 -1.54 18.09
C THR A 108 -15.16 -0.04 18.28
N SER A 109 -15.40 0.47 19.49
CA SER A 109 -15.08 1.87 19.81
C SER A 109 -13.62 2.18 19.59
N GLU A 110 -12.72 1.25 19.88
CA GLU A 110 -11.28 1.38 19.66
C GLU A 110 -10.95 1.53 18.14
N SER A 111 -11.56 0.70 17.30
CA SER A 111 -11.41 0.82 15.84
C SER A 111 -11.92 2.17 15.34
N ILE A 112 -13.08 2.62 15.80
CA ILE A 112 -13.64 3.93 15.44
C ILE A 112 -12.68 5.05 15.82
N TRP A 113 -12.16 5.04 17.06
CA TRP A 113 -11.21 6.04 17.54
C TRP A 113 -9.89 6.03 16.75
N THR A 114 -9.38 4.86 16.40
CA THR A 114 -8.16 4.72 15.59
C THR A 114 -8.31 5.44 14.25
N TYR A 115 -9.42 5.27 13.55
CA TYR A 115 -9.67 5.96 12.29
C TYR A 115 -9.94 7.46 12.47
N TYR A 116 -10.64 7.83 13.53
CA TYR A 116 -10.90 9.23 13.85
C TYR A 116 -9.62 10.02 14.10
N ILE A 117 -8.66 9.47 14.85
CA ILE A 117 -7.36 10.11 15.10
C ILE A 117 -6.47 10.08 13.86
N ARG A 118 -6.53 9.01 13.05
CA ARG A 118 -5.73 8.89 11.84
C ARG A 118 -6.04 9.99 10.81
N ALA A 119 -7.30 10.36 10.66
CA ALA A 119 -7.71 11.32 9.63
C ALA A 119 -6.98 12.67 9.73
N PRO A 120 -6.95 13.40 10.87
CA PRO A 120 -6.21 14.65 10.99
C PRO A 120 -4.69 14.46 10.85
N ASN A 121 -4.14 13.34 11.33
CA ASN A 121 -2.72 13.06 11.18
C ASN A 121 -2.34 12.83 9.72
N THR A 122 -3.15 12.11 8.96
CA THR A 122 -2.93 11.90 7.52
C THR A 122 -3.03 13.23 6.75
N LEU A 123 -3.99 14.08 7.12
CA LEU A 123 -4.12 15.41 6.53
C LEU A 123 -2.90 16.30 6.85
N HIS A 124 -2.40 16.25 8.08
CA HIS A 124 -1.19 16.96 8.46
C HIS A 124 0.02 16.49 7.65
N ASN A 125 0.21 15.19 7.54
CA ASN A 125 1.30 14.60 6.74
C ASN A 125 1.19 14.97 5.26
N SER A 126 -0.01 15.03 4.69
CA SER A 126 -0.19 15.43 3.28
C SER A 126 0.27 16.87 3.02
N LYS A 127 0.01 17.79 3.94
CA LYS A 127 0.50 19.18 3.85
C LYS A 127 2.02 19.23 3.88
N TRP A 128 2.65 18.43 4.74
CA TRP A 128 4.10 18.33 4.80
C TRP A 128 4.68 17.78 3.49
N HIS A 129 4.08 16.74 2.91
CA HIS A 129 4.53 16.18 1.64
C HIS A 129 4.41 17.17 0.47
N ILE A 130 3.34 17.96 0.43
CA ILE A 130 3.19 19.01 -0.58
C ILE A 130 4.29 20.06 -0.44
N MET A 131 4.58 20.50 0.78
CA MET A 131 5.66 21.46 1.03
C MET A 131 7.02 20.90 0.61
N GLN A 132 7.31 19.65 0.95
CA GLN A 132 8.55 18.99 0.56
C GLN A 132 8.66 18.86 -0.97
N ALA A 133 7.59 18.46 -1.64
CA ALA A 133 7.57 18.37 -3.10
C ALA A 133 7.81 19.73 -3.77
N THR A 134 7.31 20.82 -3.18
CA THR A 134 7.55 22.19 -3.66
C THR A 134 9.03 22.56 -3.55
N LEU A 135 9.68 22.23 -2.43
CA LEU A 135 11.11 22.45 -2.24
C LEU A 135 11.95 21.64 -3.23
N ASP A 136 11.61 20.36 -3.41
CA ASP A 136 12.33 19.48 -4.34
C ASP A 136 12.19 19.98 -5.79
N LEU A 137 11.02 20.49 -6.18
CA LEU A 137 10.79 21.09 -7.49
C LEU A 137 11.64 22.36 -7.67
N TYR A 138 11.65 23.24 -6.67
CA TYR A 138 12.46 24.47 -6.68
C TYR A 138 13.95 24.12 -6.91
N TRP A 139 14.51 23.23 -6.10
CA TRP A 139 15.91 22.85 -6.21
C TRP A 139 16.22 22.15 -7.54
N SER A 140 15.30 21.33 -8.07
CA SER A 140 15.52 20.67 -9.36
C SER A 140 15.64 21.68 -10.51
N VAL A 141 14.89 22.77 -10.48
CA VAL A 141 15.01 23.85 -11.48
C VAL A 141 16.32 24.60 -11.33
N ILE A 142 16.71 24.96 -10.10
CA ILE A 142 17.97 25.65 -9.82
C ILE A 142 19.18 24.80 -10.23
N ASP A 143 19.17 23.52 -9.88
CA ASP A 143 20.25 22.59 -10.23
C ASP A 143 20.39 22.41 -11.75
N ALA A 144 19.28 22.30 -12.47
CA ALA A 144 19.28 22.23 -13.93
C ALA A 144 19.85 23.52 -14.55
N ALA A 145 19.48 24.69 -14.03
CA ALA A 145 19.98 25.99 -14.47
C ALA A 145 21.48 26.15 -14.18
N HIS A 146 21.92 25.77 -13.00
CA HIS A 146 23.34 25.75 -12.65
C HIS A 146 24.13 24.81 -13.60
N ALA A 147 23.62 23.62 -13.89
CA ALA A 147 24.26 22.69 -14.79
C ALA A 147 24.41 23.29 -16.21
N ALA A 148 23.40 23.98 -16.72
CA ALA A 148 23.45 24.66 -18.01
C ALA A 148 24.51 25.76 -18.02
N LEU A 149 24.55 26.62 -17.01
CA LEU A 149 25.58 27.67 -16.88
C LEU A 149 26.98 27.10 -16.80
N MET A 150 27.21 26.06 -16.02
CA MET A 150 28.50 25.38 -15.89
C MET A 150 28.94 24.75 -17.22
N GLN A 151 28.03 24.21 -18.00
CA GLN A 151 28.33 23.65 -19.33
C GLN A 151 28.83 24.74 -20.32
N HIS A 152 28.39 25.99 -20.14
CA HIS A 152 28.86 27.16 -20.89
C HIS A 152 30.09 27.84 -20.27
N GLY A 153 30.69 27.22 -19.25
CA GLY A 153 31.93 27.74 -18.63
C GLY A 153 31.70 28.85 -17.60
N GLU A 154 30.47 29.12 -17.25
CA GLU A 154 30.12 30.15 -16.25
C GLU A 154 30.18 29.59 -14.83
N ILE A 155 30.53 30.42 -13.87
CA ILE A 155 30.51 30.09 -12.46
C ILE A 155 29.06 30.24 -11.96
N PRO A 156 28.43 29.18 -11.37
CA PRO A 156 27.05 29.28 -10.91
C PRO A 156 26.87 30.39 -9.87
N PRO A 157 25.88 31.29 -10.04
CA PRO A 157 25.59 32.33 -9.06
C PRO A 157 24.75 31.76 -7.92
N THR A 158 24.40 32.59 -6.94
CA THR A 158 23.37 32.23 -5.95
C THR A 158 22.01 32.05 -6.64
N PRO A 159 21.10 31.23 -6.09
CA PRO A 159 19.79 30.95 -6.69
C PRO A 159 19.00 32.18 -7.13
N GLU A 160 19.14 33.30 -6.40
CA GLU A 160 18.46 34.58 -6.69
C GLU A 160 18.88 35.19 -8.03
N HIS A 161 20.09 34.91 -8.51
CA HIS A 161 20.68 35.51 -9.71
C HIS A 161 20.77 34.53 -10.88
N VAL A 162 20.26 33.32 -10.73
CA VAL A 162 20.35 32.30 -11.78
C VAL A 162 19.59 32.73 -13.04
N ALA A 163 18.38 33.26 -12.88
CA ALA A 163 17.55 33.69 -14.01
C ALA A 163 18.21 34.79 -14.81
N ASP A 164 18.72 35.84 -14.13
CA ASP A 164 19.39 36.96 -14.78
C ASP A 164 20.63 36.53 -15.58
N LEU A 165 21.41 35.60 -15.01
CA LEU A 165 22.61 35.11 -15.69
C LEU A 165 22.26 34.20 -16.88
N LEU A 166 21.22 33.39 -16.78
CA LEU A 166 20.72 32.59 -17.89
C LEU A 166 20.28 33.47 -19.06
N GLU A 167 19.47 34.52 -18.81
CA GLU A 167 19.03 35.47 -19.85
C GLU A 167 20.18 36.20 -20.52
N GLN A 168 21.31 36.43 -19.82
CA GLN A 168 22.49 37.14 -20.37
C GLN A 168 23.39 36.23 -21.20
N LYS A 169 23.40 34.91 -20.91
CA LYS A 169 24.40 34.00 -21.42
C LYS A 169 23.88 32.93 -22.38
N LEU A 170 22.60 32.66 -22.32
CA LEU A 170 21.90 31.67 -23.16
C LEU A 170 20.78 32.32 -23.97
#